data_a561b7b2a856e89874325b2fde1ac106
#
_entry.id   a561b7b2a856e89874325b2fde1ac106
#
_cell.length_a   1.000
_cell.length_b   1.000
_cell.length_c   1.000
_cell.angle_alpha   90.00
_cell.angle_beta   90.00
_cell.angle_gamma   90.00
#
_symmetry.space_group_name_H-M   'P 1'
#
loop_
_entity.id
_entity.type
_entity.pdbx_description
1 polymer ?
#
loop_
_entity_poly.entity_id
_entity_poly.type
_entity_poly.pdbx_seq_one_letter_code
_entity_poly.pdbx_strand_id
1 'polypeptide(L)'
;MNRRFGLLLISIACMVLFPFRAPAPLFYVPGEGWYYESYGKNVKWQRPRAKEQLDVAEQAFYKSDYTTALRAAHRVLRVWPLSDYAPDAEYFIGRCLEAKGKDEAAFKAYQNIIEKYPRSSRYEDVLWRQYAIANRFLGGEWFRIWGTIPLYSSMDQTAGMFNKIVNNGPYSDVAPHAQLRIGAAREKQKNFPTR
;
A
#
# COMPACT_ATOMS: atom_id res chain seq x y z
N MET A 1 35.83 -56.02 -9.57
CA MET A 1 35.49 -54.71 -9.00
C MET A 1 33.97 -54.65 -8.84
N ASN A 2 33.44 -54.77 -7.61
CA ASN A 2 32.08 -55.16 -7.30
C ASN A 2 31.05 -54.08 -7.73
N ARG A 3 30.06 -54.46 -8.57
CA ARG A 3 28.91 -53.62 -8.99
C ARG A 3 28.24 -52.87 -7.81
N ARG A 4 28.29 -53.42 -6.58
CA ARG A 4 27.76 -52.80 -5.37
C ARG A 4 28.57 -51.58 -4.92
N PHE A 5 29.90 -51.60 -5.14
CA PHE A 5 30.76 -50.42 -4.83
C PHE A 5 30.53 -49.26 -5.77
N GLY A 6 30.25 -49.55 -7.07
CA GLY A 6 29.92 -48.53 -8.06
C GLY A 6 28.62 -47.84 -7.76
N LEU A 7 27.57 -48.58 -7.33
CA LEU A 7 26.29 -47.99 -6.93
C LEU A 7 26.38 -47.12 -5.67
N LEU A 8 27.20 -47.50 -4.72
CA LEU A 8 27.43 -46.72 -3.50
C LEU A 8 28.15 -45.39 -3.80
N LEU A 9 29.13 -45.41 -4.69
CA LEU A 9 29.84 -44.20 -5.12
C LEU A 9 28.92 -43.26 -5.91
N ILE A 10 28.03 -43.78 -6.75
CA ILE A 10 27.06 -42.98 -7.50
C ILE A 10 26.03 -42.34 -6.55
N SER A 11 25.56 -43.05 -5.52
CA SER A 11 24.62 -42.53 -4.56
C SER A 11 25.23 -41.41 -3.70
N ILE A 12 26.50 -41.57 -3.29
CA ILE A 12 27.23 -40.51 -2.55
C ILE A 12 27.50 -39.33 -3.46
N ALA A 13 27.87 -39.51 -4.72
CA ALA A 13 28.05 -38.43 -5.70
C ALA A 13 26.76 -37.67 -5.98
N CYS A 14 25.61 -38.35 -6.06
CA CYS A 14 24.30 -37.70 -6.17
C CYS A 14 23.95 -36.87 -4.92
N MET A 15 24.30 -37.34 -3.71
CA MET A 15 24.06 -36.60 -2.47
C MET A 15 24.90 -35.33 -2.36
N VAL A 16 26.10 -35.33 -2.92
CA VAL A 16 27.01 -34.17 -2.92
C VAL A 16 26.66 -33.16 -4.02
N LEU A 17 26.07 -33.62 -5.13
CA LEU A 17 25.72 -32.76 -6.26
C LEU A 17 24.37 -32.05 -6.12
N PHE A 18 23.51 -32.47 -5.19
CA PHE A 18 22.31 -31.71 -4.82
C PHE A 18 22.63 -30.87 -3.56
N PRO A 19 22.96 -29.60 -3.71
CA PRO A 19 23.05 -28.73 -2.55
C PRO A 19 21.64 -28.67 -1.92
N PHE A 20 21.48 -29.33 -0.77
CA PHE A 20 20.32 -29.08 0.10
C PHE A 20 20.36 -27.59 0.45
N ARG A 21 19.60 -26.81 -0.28
CA ARG A 21 19.32 -25.43 0.15
C ARG A 21 18.54 -25.58 1.45
N ALA A 22 19.21 -25.37 2.56
CA ALA A 22 18.55 -25.25 3.85
C ALA A 22 17.43 -24.21 3.69
N PRO A 23 16.19 -24.53 4.09
CA PRO A 23 15.13 -23.52 4.08
C PRO A 23 15.63 -22.31 4.86
N ALA A 24 15.40 -21.10 4.33
CA ALA A 24 15.78 -19.88 5.03
C ALA A 24 15.17 -19.92 6.44
N PRO A 25 15.95 -19.57 7.48
CA PRO A 25 15.44 -19.64 8.84
C PRO A 25 14.23 -18.72 9.00
N LEU A 26 13.19 -19.23 9.65
CA LEU A 26 11.98 -18.50 9.98
C LEU A 26 12.20 -17.82 11.33
N PHE A 27 12.10 -16.50 11.37
CA PHE A 27 12.24 -15.69 12.58
C PHE A 27 10.90 -15.10 13.00
N TYR A 28 10.68 -15.02 14.31
CA TYR A 28 9.58 -14.26 14.89
C TYR A 28 10.14 -13.03 15.61
N VAL A 29 9.60 -11.86 15.27
CA VAL A 29 9.90 -10.61 15.97
C VAL A 29 8.60 -10.00 16.46
N PRO A 30 8.48 -9.66 17.76
CA PRO A 30 7.31 -8.96 18.29
C PRO A 30 7.03 -7.67 17.50
N GLY A 31 5.78 -7.45 17.10
CA GLY A 31 5.35 -6.32 16.28
C GLY A 31 5.62 -6.46 14.78
N GLU A 32 6.48 -7.39 14.35
CA GLU A 32 6.77 -7.66 12.94
C GLU A 32 6.18 -9.00 12.44
N GLY A 33 5.90 -9.93 13.41
CA GLY A 33 5.40 -11.26 13.09
C GLY A 33 6.49 -12.23 12.60
N TRP A 34 6.07 -13.28 11.89
CA TRP A 34 6.94 -14.29 11.30
C TRP A 34 7.45 -13.84 9.94
N TYR A 35 8.76 -13.96 9.68
CA TYR A 35 9.33 -13.69 8.37
C TYR A 35 10.51 -14.61 8.05
N TYR A 36 10.75 -14.82 6.75
CA TYR A 36 11.91 -15.52 6.24
C TYR A 36 13.04 -14.52 5.96
N GLU A 37 14.21 -14.72 6.56
CA GLU A 37 15.38 -13.95 6.21
C GLU A 37 15.89 -14.39 4.82
N SER A 38 15.61 -13.58 3.82
CA SER A 38 16.10 -13.83 2.47
C SER A 38 17.58 -13.42 2.38
N TYR A 39 18.46 -14.41 2.37
CA TYR A 39 19.86 -14.21 2.00
C TYR A 39 19.92 -13.88 0.49
N GLY A 40 19.83 -12.62 0.13
CA GLY A 40 19.93 -12.23 -1.27
C GLY A 40 20.18 -10.75 -1.47
N LYS A 41 21.21 -10.45 -2.24
CA LYS A 41 21.62 -9.14 -2.80
C LYS A 41 21.18 -7.93 -1.96
N ASN A 42 22.07 -7.42 -1.14
CA ASN A 42 21.90 -6.14 -0.44
C ASN A 42 21.67 -5.01 -1.46
N VAL A 43 20.43 -4.81 -1.82
CA VAL A 43 20.04 -3.62 -2.56
C VAL A 43 20.01 -2.47 -1.57
N LYS A 44 20.64 -1.36 -1.89
CA LYS A 44 20.86 -0.19 -1.03
C LYS A 44 19.63 0.29 -0.22
N TRP A 45 18.43 0.01 -0.71
CA TRP A 45 17.16 0.40 -0.07
C TRP A 45 16.44 -0.75 0.67
N GLN A 46 16.97 -1.99 0.67
CA GLN A 46 16.36 -3.12 1.39
C GLN A 46 16.93 -3.24 2.79
N ARG A 47 16.06 -3.57 3.73
CA ARG A 47 16.39 -3.80 5.14
C ARG A 47 15.84 -5.16 5.58
N PRO A 48 16.48 -5.82 6.58
CA PRO A 48 16.04 -7.12 7.07
C PRO A 48 14.79 -7.04 7.97
N ARG A 49 14.51 -5.89 8.58
CA ARG A 49 13.41 -5.71 9.53
C ARG A 49 12.33 -4.77 8.99
N ALA A 50 11.06 -5.02 9.38
CA ALA A 50 9.91 -4.23 8.94
C ALA A 50 10.05 -2.76 9.30
N LYS A 51 10.43 -2.46 10.56
CA LYS A 51 10.64 -1.08 11.01
C LYS A 51 11.71 -0.36 10.18
N GLU A 52 12.88 -0.96 10.05
CA GLU A 52 13.98 -0.37 9.29
C GLU A 52 13.61 -0.16 7.80
N GLN A 53 12.81 -1.08 7.25
CA GLN A 53 12.31 -0.97 5.89
C GLN A 53 11.30 0.16 5.75
N LEU A 54 10.43 0.37 6.75
CA LEU A 54 9.53 1.51 6.82
C LEU A 54 10.31 2.83 6.95
N ASP A 55 11.35 2.88 7.79
CA ASP A 55 12.22 4.05 7.96
C ASP A 55 12.86 4.47 6.62
N VAL A 56 13.23 3.49 5.77
CA VAL A 56 13.71 3.78 4.40
C VAL A 56 12.60 4.43 3.56
N ALA A 57 11.37 3.93 3.65
CA ALA A 57 10.24 4.50 2.91
C ALA A 57 9.96 5.94 3.34
N GLU A 58 9.96 6.18 4.64
CA GLU A 58 9.73 7.49 5.24
C GLU A 58 10.82 8.49 4.85
N GLN A 59 12.10 8.13 5.04
CA GLN A 59 13.22 8.99 4.66
C GLN A 59 13.25 9.32 3.16
N ALA A 60 12.95 8.33 2.31
CA ALA A 60 12.85 8.55 0.87
C ALA A 60 11.68 9.48 0.51
N PHE A 61 10.54 9.36 1.20
CA PHE A 61 9.40 10.25 1.03
C PHE A 61 9.77 11.70 1.35
N TYR A 62 10.40 11.97 2.50
CA TYR A 62 10.81 13.32 2.89
C TYR A 62 11.90 13.91 1.98
N LYS A 63 12.69 13.06 1.31
CA LYS A 63 13.64 13.47 0.26
C LYS A 63 12.97 13.62 -1.11
N SER A 64 11.65 13.51 -1.21
CA SER A 64 10.89 13.52 -2.46
C SER A 64 11.27 12.39 -3.46
N ASP A 65 12.02 11.38 -3.01
CA ASP A 65 12.26 10.16 -3.80
C ASP A 65 11.08 9.19 -3.64
N TYR A 66 9.96 9.56 -4.26
CA TYR A 66 8.72 8.77 -4.18
C TYR A 66 8.86 7.39 -4.82
N THR A 67 9.83 7.19 -5.71
CA THR A 67 10.08 5.89 -6.34
C THR A 67 10.67 4.90 -5.35
N THR A 68 11.71 5.29 -4.64
CA THR A 68 12.31 4.47 -3.57
C THR A 68 11.34 4.31 -2.41
N ALA A 69 10.63 5.37 -2.01
CA ALA A 69 9.61 5.32 -0.96
C ALA A 69 8.53 4.26 -1.25
N LEU A 70 7.94 4.27 -2.46
CA LEU A 70 6.95 3.28 -2.89
C LEU A 70 7.51 1.85 -2.87
N ARG A 71 8.72 1.65 -3.40
CA ARG A 71 9.36 0.31 -3.40
C ARG A 71 9.59 -0.21 -1.99
N ALA A 72 10.07 0.66 -1.09
CA ALA A 72 10.35 0.30 0.30
C ALA A 72 9.05 -0.01 1.06
N ALA A 73 8.01 0.81 0.93
CA ALA A 73 6.72 0.60 1.56
C ALA A 73 6.01 -0.68 1.03
N HIS A 74 5.99 -0.90 -0.28
CA HIS A 74 5.45 -2.15 -0.85
C HIS A 74 6.21 -3.39 -0.38
N ARG A 75 7.53 -3.27 -0.09
CA ARG A 75 8.28 -4.39 0.49
C ARG A 75 7.79 -4.71 1.90
N VAL A 76 7.50 -3.70 2.74
CA VAL A 76 6.92 -3.93 4.08
C VAL A 76 5.64 -4.75 3.95
N LEU A 77 4.70 -4.32 3.11
CA LEU A 77 3.42 -5.02 2.92
C LEU A 77 3.55 -6.44 2.37
N ARG A 78 4.56 -6.68 1.53
CA ARG A 78 4.79 -7.99 0.92
C ARG A 78 5.47 -8.98 1.85
N VAL A 79 6.46 -8.52 2.63
CA VAL A 79 7.29 -9.40 3.47
C VAL A 79 6.73 -9.52 4.88
N TRP A 80 6.13 -8.44 5.41
CA TRP A 80 5.59 -8.37 6.77
C TRP A 80 4.15 -7.84 6.80
N PRO A 81 3.19 -8.50 6.11
CA PRO A 81 1.82 -7.97 5.96
C PRO A 81 1.04 -7.88 7.26
N LEU A 82 1.46 -8.64 8.28
CA LEU A 82 0.82 -8.68 9.61
C LEU A 82 1.61 -7.90 10.68
N SER A 83 2.62 -7.13 10.27
CA SER A 83 3.37 -6.30 11.21
C SER A 83 2.59 -5.06 11.62
N ASP A 84 2.89 -4.53 12.80
CA ASP A 84 2.35 -3.26 13.29
C ASP A 84 2.74 -2.07 12.40
N TYR A 85 3.74 -2.25 11.54
CA TYR A 85 4.24 -1.25 10.59
C TYR A 85 3.52 -1.29 9.22
N ALA A 86 2.69 -2.29 8.96
CA ALA A 86 1.98 -2.44 7.70
C ALA A 86 1.00 -1.28 7.43
N PRO A 87 0.21 -0.78 8.40
CA PRO A 87 -0.64 0.38 8.20
C PRO A 87 0.13 1.64 7.82
N ASP A 88 1.27 1.90 8.47
CA ASP A 88 2.11 3.05 8.14
C ASP A 88 2.74 2.91 6.75
N ALA A 89 3.11 1.71 6.33
CA ALA A 89 3.61 1.47 4.98
C ALA A 89 2.54 1.77 3.91
N GLU A 90 1.30 1.30 4.11
CA GLU A 90 0.17 1.64 3.23
C GLU A 90 -0.11 3.16 3.22
N TYR A 91 0.02 3.81 4.37
CA TYR A 91 -0.10 5.27 4.48
C TYR A 91 0.94 6.00 3.63
N PHE A 92 2.22 5.61 3.71
CA PHE A 92 3.26 6.21 2.86
C PHE A 92 3.06 5.93 1.38
N ILE A 93 2.47 4.79 1.01
CA ILE A 93 2.05 4.54 -0.39
C ILE A 93 1.02 5.58 -0.81
N GLY A 94 -0.03 5.80 -0.02
CA GLY A 94 -1.03 6.83 -0.27
C GLY A 94 -0.41 8.22 -0.42
N ARG A 95 0.46 8.61 0.52
CA ARG A 95 1.17 9.89 0.51
C ARG A 95 2.04 10.09 -0.75
N CYS A 96 2.77 9.05 -1.14
CA CYS A 96 3.58 9.10 -2.37
C CYS A 96 2.71 9.22 -3.62
N LEU A 97 1.57 8.55 -3.66
CA LEU A 97 0.63 8.63 -4.78
C LEU A 97 0.00 10.01 -4.88
N GLU A 98 -0.41 10.62 -3.75
CA GLU A 98 -0.86 12.01 -3.70
C GLU A 98 0.20 12.97 -4.23
N ALA A 99 1.44 12.87 -3.72
CA ALA A 99 2.54 13.72 -4.16
C ALA A 99 2.86 13.59 -5.67
N LYS A 100 2.50 12.44 -6.27
CA LYS A 100 2.63 12.18 -7.71
C LYS A 100 1.37 12.57 -8.50
N GLY A 101 0.36 13.20 -7.88
CA GLY A 101 -0.91 13.56 -8.50
C GLY A 101 -1.75 12.37 -8.96
N LYS A 102 -1.57 11.20 -8.32
CA LYS A 102 -2.35 9.98 -8.59
C LYS A 102 -3.45 9.81 -7.56
N ASP A 103 -4.35 10.77 -7.51
CA ASP A 103 -5.36 10.93 -6.46
C ASP A 103 -6.31 9.75 -6.30
N GLU A 104 -6.79 9.15 -7.39
CA GLU A 104 -7.63 7.95 -7.33
C GLU A 104 -6.90 6.76 -6.68
N ALA A 105 -5.63 6.56 -7.06
CA ALA A 105 -4.82 5.49 -6.50
C ALA A 105 -4.47 5.76 -5.03
N ALA A 106 -4.23 7.03 -4.66
CA ALA A 106 -4.02 7.45 -3.27
C ALA A 106 -5.28 7.20 -2.42
N PHE A 107 -6.46 7.59 -2.91
CA PHE A 107 -7.74 7.32 -2.24
C PHE A 107 -7.94 5.82 -1.98
N LYS A 108 -7.60 4.98 -2.96
CA LYS A 108 -7.66 3.52 -2.82
C LYS A 108 -6.67 2.99 -1.80
N ALA A 109 -5.43 3.50 -1.76
CA ALA A 109 -4.44 3.11 -0.77
C ALA A 109 -4.92 3.47 0.65
N TYR A 110 -5.48 4.66 0.83
CA TYR A 110 -6.10 5.05 2.10
C TYR A 110 -7.31 4.18 2.47
N GLN A 111 -8.12 3.79 1.50
CA GLN A 111 -9.23 2.86 1.72
C GLN A 111 -8.75 1.49 2.23
N ASN A 112 -7.63 0.98 1.71
CA ASN A 112 -7.02 -0.26 2.19
C ASN A 112 -6.65 -0.21 3.68
N ILE A 113 -6.25 0.98 4.20
CA ILE A 113 -5.94 1.13 5.63
C ILE A 113 -7.21 0.94 6.46
N ILE A 114 -8.29 1.58 6.05
CA ILE A 114 -9.58 1.51 6.75
C ILE A 114 -10.11 0.07 6.79
N GLU A 115 -10.02 -0.63 5.65
CA GLU A 115 -10.55 -1.98 5.50
C GLU A 115 -9.70 -3.05 6.19
N LYS A 116 -8.36 -2.95 6.07
CA LYS A 116 -7.45 -3.99 6.57
C LYS A 116 -6.93 -3.70 7.97
N TYR A 117 -6.85 -2.43 8.36
CA TYR A 117 -6.24 -1.99 9.61
C TYR A 117 -7.14 -1.00 10.37
N PRO A 118 -8.39 -1.37 10.71
CA PRO A 118 -9.38 -0.45 11.28
C PRO A 118 -8.99 0.13 12.65
N ARG A 119 -8.01 -0.50 13.33
CA ARG A 119 -7.46 -0.03 14.62
C ARG A 119 -6.19 0.80 14.47
N SER A 120 -5.82 1.18 13.24
CA SER A 120 -4.63 1.99 13.01
C SER A 120 -4.78 3.39 13.60
N SER A 121 -3.70 3.89 14.20
CA SER A 121 -3.61 5.29 14.66
C SER A 121 -3.74 6.31 13.53
N ARG A 122 -3.60 5.87 12.28
CA ARG A 122 -3.76 6.71 11.08
C ARG A 122 -5.20 6.90 10.62
N TYR A 123 -6.16 6.24 11.29
CA TYR A 123 -7.55 6.15 10.82
C TYR A 123 -8.17 7.53 10.52
N GLU A 124 -8.14 8.45 11.49
CA GLU A 124 -8.69 9.81 11.33
C GLU A 124 -7.93 10.63 10.28
N ASP A 125 -6.60 10.60 10.28
CA ASP A 125 -5.79 11.31 9.27
C ASP A 125 -6.10 10.79 7.86
N VAL A 126 -6.31 9.49 7.71
CA VAL A 126 -6.67 8.87 6.43
C VAL A 126 -8.03 9.35 5.93
N LEU A 127 -9.03 9.45 6.79
CA LEU A 127 -10.36 9.99 6.43
C LEU A 127 -10.25 11.45 5.97
N TRP A 128 -9.47 12.27 6.66
CA TRP A 128 -9.22 13.65 6.24
C TRP A 128 -8.48 13.75 4.90
N ARG A 129 -7.52 12.84 4.64
CA ARG A 129 -6.85 12.77 3.33
C ARG A 129 -7.78 12.36 2.22
N GLN A 130 -8.63 11.35 2.46
CA GLN A 130 -9.67 10.98 1.51
C GLN A 130 -10.61 12.14 1.21
N TYR A 131 -11.00 12.89 2.24
CA TYR A 131 -11.83 14.08 2.09
C TYR A 131 -11.15 15.16 1.24
N ALA A 132 -9.86 15.42 1.49
CA ALA A 132 -9.09 16.38 0.69
C ALA A 132 -9.02 15.98 -0.79
N ILE A 133 -8.78 14.68 -1.07
CA ILE A 133 -8.81 14.14 -2.43
C ILE A 133 -10.19 14.33 -3.07
N ALA A 134 -11.26 13.93 -2.39
CA ALA A 134 -12.62 14.08 -2.89
C ALA A 134 -12.97 15.55 -3.18
N ASN A 135 -12.49 16.50 -2.38
CA ASN A 135 -12.67 17.94 -2.64
C ASN A 135 -11.94 18.41 -3.92
N ARG A 136 -10.78 17.84 -4.26
CA ARG A 136 -10.11 18.15 -5.54
C ARG A 136 -10.98 17.74 -6.71
N PHE A 137 -11.57 16.54 -6.67
CA PHE A 137 -12.52 16.08 -7.69
C PHE A 137 -13.80 16.93 -7.74
N LEU A 138 -14.31 17.35 -6.59
CA LEU A 138 -15.41 18.32 -6.52
C LEU A 138 -15.04 19.67 -7.14
N GLY A 139 -13.77 20.08 -7.03
CA GLY A 139 -13.18 21.26 -7.66
C GLY A 139 -13.07 21.16 -9.18
N GLY A 140 -13.24 19.99 -9.77
CA GLY A 140 -13.19 19.76 -11.23
C GLY A 140 -11.98 18.98 -11.71
N GLU A 141 -11.24 18.32 -10.83
CA GLU A 141 -10.25 17.35 -11.27
C GLU A 141 -10.88 16.22 -12.07
N TRP A 142 -10.10 15.68 -13.01
CA TRP A 142 -10.56 14.65 -13.94
C TRP A 142 -10.18 13.27 -13.45
N PHE A 143 -11.11 12.35 -13.47
CA PHE A 143 -10.83 10.92 -13.33
C PHE A 143 -9.99 10.44 -14.52
N ARG A 144 -9.01 9.57 -14.26
CA ARG A 144 -8.04 9.13 -15.26
C ARG A 144 -8.12 7.63 -15.49
N ILE A 145 -8.15 7.22 -16.78
CA ILE A 145 -7.95 5.81 -17.15
C ILE A 145 -6.47 5.49 -17.02
N TRP A 146 -6.16 4.38 -16.35
CA TRP A 146 -4.81 3.89 -16.06
C TRP A 146 -3.91 4.94 -15.40
N GLY A 147 -4.50 5.90 -14.70
CA GLY A 147 -3.77 6.93 -13.97
C GLY A 147 -3.04 7.96 -14.84
N THR A 148 -3.25 7.94 -16.18
CA THR A 148 -2.53 8.82 -17.11
C THR A 148 -3.46 9.61 -18.05
N ILE A 149 -4.51 8.99 -18.57
CA ILE A 149 -5.39 9.62 -19.57
C ILE A 149 -6.59 10.24 -18.86
N PRO A 150 -6.74 11.59 -18.84
CA PRO A 150 -7.92 12.25 -18.28
C PRO A 150 -9.14 11.89 -19.12
N LEU A 151 -10.17 11.34 -18.53
CA LEU A 151 -11.31 10.87 -19.26
C LEU A 151 -12.54 11.77 -19.11
N TYR A 152 -12.92 12.05 -17.86
CA TYR A 152 -14.11 12.82 -17.55
C TYR A 152 -14.11 13.32 -16.11
N SER A 153 -14.88 14.38 -15.85
CA SER A 153 -15.23 14.81 -14.50
C SER A 153 -16.59 14.21 -14.16
N SER A 154 -16.65 13.43 -13.09
CA SER A 154 -17.89 12.79 -12.66
C SER A 154 -18.28 13.21 -11.26
N MET A 155 -19.31 14.02 -11.15
CA MET A 155 -19.87 14.43 -9.86
C MET A 155 -20.51 13.25 -9.13
N ASP A 156 -21.01 12.26 -9.85
CA ASP A 156 -21.55 11.04 -9.26
C ASP A 156 -20.46 10.21 -8.56
N GLN A 157 -19.31 10.00 -9.23
CA GLN A 157 -18.17 9.33 -8.60
C GLN A 157 -17.63 10.16 -7.43
N THR A 158 -17.58 11.48 -7.54
CA THR A 158 -17.18 12.38 -6.47
C THR A 158 -18.11 12.26 -5.25
N ALA A 159 -19.43 12.25 -5.48
CA ALA A 159 -20.41 11.99 -4.42
C ALA A 159 -20.21 10.59 -3.80
N GLY A 160 -19.89 9.59 -4.63
CA GLY A 160 -19.54 8.24 -4.18
C GLY A 160 -18.30 8.20 -3.27
N MET A 161 -17.28 9.03 -3.55
CA MET A 161 -16.10 9.14 -2.67
C MET A 161 -16.49 9.71 -1.30
N PHE A 162 -17.29 10.77 -1.24
CA PHE A 162 -17.77 11.33 0.03
C PHE A 162 -18.67 10.34 0.79
N ASN A 163 -19.55 9.61 0.10
CA ASN A 163 -20.35 8.56 0.73
C ASN A 163 -19.48 7.47 1.37
N LYS A 164 -18.37 7.05 0.72
CA LYS A 164 -17.42 6.10 1.31
C LYS A 164 -16.83 6.65 2.60
N ILE A 165 -16.45 7.92 2.64
CA ILE A 165 -15.89 8.55 3.84
C ILE A 165 -16.90 8.52 4.99
N VAL A 166 -18.15 8.90 4.73
CA VAL A 166 -19.23 8.87 5.73
C VAL A 166 -19.49 7.44 6.24
N ASN A 167 -19.54 6.47 5.33
CA ASN A 167 -19.78 5.08 5.70
C ASN A 167 -18.62 4.46 6.48
N ASN A 168 -17.38 4.85 6.14
CA ASN A 168 -16.19 4.37 6.84
C ASN A 168 -16.12 4.93 8.27
N GLY A 169 -16.38 6.23 8.45
CA GLY A 169 -16.28 6.89 9.74
C GLY A 169 -17.50 7.75 10.07
N PRO A 170 -18.69 7.15 10.33
CA PRO A 170 -19.93 7.92 10.55
C PRO A 170 -19.89 8.82 11.78
N TYR A 171 -19.02 8.52 12.75
CA TYR A 171 -18.82 9.28 13.98
C TYR A 171 -17.52 10.07 14.00
N SER A 172 -16.79 10.10 12.88
CA SER A 172 -15.56 10.89 12.75
C SER A 172 -15.86 12.38 12.56
N ASP A 173 -14.90 13.21 12.90
CA ASP A 173 -15.03 14.68 12.73
C ASP A 173 -15.22 15.09 11.26
N VAL A 174 -14.76 14.26 10.31
CA VAL A 174 -14.90 14.53 8.87
C VAL A 174 -16.30 14.21 8.32
N ALA A 175 -17.08 13.34 8.97
CA ALA A 175 -18.34 12.85 8.44
C ALA A 175 -19.38 13.96 8.14
N PRO A 176 -19.64 14.94 9.03
CA PRO A 176 -20.55 16.06 8.74
C PRO A 176 -20.09 16.88 7.53
N HIS A 177 -18.80 17.11 7.40
CA HIS A 177 -18.22 17.83 6.26
C HIS A 177 -18.41 17.05 4.95
N ALA A 178 -18.19 15.74 4.98
CA ALA A 178 -18.39 14.89 3.80
C ALA A 178 -19.87 14.83 3.38
N GLN A 179 -20.81 14.76 4.33
CA GLN A 179 -22.25 14.80 4.04
C GLN A 179 -22.65 16.09 3.33
N LEU A 180 -22.17 17.24 3.78
CA LEU A 180 -22.42 18.53 3.13
C LEU A 180 -21.91 18.53 1.67
N ARG A 181 -20.74 17.93 1.43
CA ARG A 181 -20.12 17.85 0.09
C ARG A 181 -20.85 16.91 -0.87
N ILE A 182 -21.53 15.89 -0.36
CA ILE A 182 -22.42 15.05 -1.17
C ILE A 182 -23.54 15.91 -1.81
N GLY A 183 -24.15 16.80 -1.01
CA GLY A 183 -25.14 17.76 -1.50
C GLY A 183 -24.59 18.65 -2.61
N ALA A 184 -23.42 19.24 -2.39
CA ALA A 184 -22.75 20.10 -3.38
C ALA A 184 -22.38 19.35 -4.68
N ALA A 185 -21.94 18.10 -4.58
CA ALA A 185 -21.64 17.27 -5.76
C ALA A 185 -22.90 16.97 -6.58
N ARG A 186 -24.01 16.65 -5.92
CA ARG A 186 -25.31 16.40 -6.58
C ARG A 186 -25.89 17.65 -7.23
N GLU A 187 -25.73 18.81 -6.61
CA GLU A 187 -26.12 20.10 -7.17
C GLU A 187 -25.33 20.41 -8.44
N LYS A 188 -24.01 20.26 -8.40
CA LYS A 188 -23.17 20.41 -9.60
C LYS A 188 -23.53 19.43 -10.71
N GLN A 189 -23.91 18.19 -10.38
CA GLN A 189 -24.35 17.21 -11.37
C GLN A 189 -25.60 17.65 -12.12
N LYS A 190 -26.57 18.29 -11.45
CA LYS A 190 -27.77 18.82 -12.08
C LYS A 190 -27.48 19.98 -13.04
N ASN A 191 -26.50 20.84 -12.67
CA ASN A 191 -26.12 22.01 -13.47
C ASN A 191 -25.27 21.63 -14.69
N PHE A 192 -24.63 20.46 -14.69
CA PHE A 192 -23.84 19.91 -15.78
C PHE A 192 -24.31 18.50 -16.13
N PRO A 193 -25.48 18.36 -16.80
CA PRO A 193 -25.93 17.03 -17.22
C PRO A 193 -24.90 16.42 -18.16
N THR A 194 -24.45 15.23 -17.83
CA THR A 194 -23.57 14.44 -18.69
C THR A 194 -24.26 14.23 -20.04
N ARG A 195 -23.64 14.74 -21.10
CA ARG A 195 -24.02 14.43 -22.48
C ARG A 195 -23.60 13.02 -22.83
#